data_54e521ab4c7e082f4f290d84c063a416
#
_entry.id   54e521ab4c7e082f4f290d84c063a416
#
_cell.length_a   1.000
_cell.length_b   1.000
_cell.length_c   1.000
_cell.angle_alpha   90.00
_cell.angle_beta   90.00
_cell.angle_gamma   90.00
#
_symmetry.space_group_name_H-M   'P 1'
#
loop_
_entity.id
_entity.type
_entity.pdbx_description
1 polymer ?
#
loop_
_entity_poly.entity_id
_entity_poly.type
_entity_poly.pdbx_seq_one_letter_code
_entity_poly.pdbx_strand_id
1 'polypeptide(L)'
;MSMRLYPAIPGTKYLCFYPMDKKRGEQVNWYSTPMPDRARMMQDHGLIGRRFAGTVKQVISGSIGLDDWEWGVDLYADNPGIFKQLIYEMRFDEASALYGLFGAFYVGVRLPVAELGSWLSPGETPASHGFK
;
A
#
# COMPACT_ATOMS: atom_id res chain seq x y z
N MET A 1 17.49 -2.41 11.46
CA MET A 1 17.65 -2.61 10.01
C MET A 1 16.98 -3.89 9.51
N SER A 2 17.03 -5.02 10.24
CA SER A 2 16.43 -6.32 9.80
C SER A 2 14.92 -6.28 9.57
N MET A 3 14.13 -5.53 10.37
CA MET A 3 12.67 -5.45 10.21
C MET A 3 12.18 -4.81 8.90
N ARG A 4 13.02 -4.05 8.19
CA ARG A 4 12.66 -3.50 6.88
C ARG A 4 12.96 -4.46 5.73
N LEU A 5 13.97 -5.33 5.89
CA LEU A 5 14.36 -6.32 4.88
C LEU A 5 13.52 -7.60 4.98
N TYR A 6 13.08 -7.93 6.17
CA TYR A 6 12.29 -9.13 6.45
C TYR A 6 11.05 -8.75 7.30
N PRO A 7 10.08 -8.02 6.72
CA PRO A 7 8.89 -7.65 7.44
C PRO A 7 8.04 -8.87 7.76
N ALA A 8 7.59 -8.97 9.02
CA ALA A 8 6.57 -9.95 9.35
C ALA A 8 5.24 -9.55 8.69
N ILE A 9 4.63 -10.48 7.95
CA ILE A 9 3.31 -10.28 7.36
C ILE A 9 2.27 -10.28 8.48
N PRO A 10 1.47 -9.21 8.63
CA PRO A 10 0.46 -9.14 9.67
C PRO A 10 -0.66 -10.17 9.50
N GLY A 11 -1.23 -10.62 10.64
CA GLY A 11 -2.39 -11.53 10.63
C GLY A 11 -3.73 -10.83 10.46
N THR A 12 -3.77 -9.59 9.97
CA THR A 12 -4.99 -8.80 9.75
C THR A 12 -5.90 -9.41 8.69
N LYS A 13 -7.17 -9.03 8.73
CA LYS A 13 -8.21 -9.60 7.86
C LYS A 13 -8.11 -9.11 6.41
N TYR A 14 -7.68 -7.87 6.19
CA TYR A 14 -7.68 -7.26 4.87
C TYR A 14 -6.28 -6.85 4.42
N LEU A 15 -6.08 -6.90 3.10
CA LEU A 15 -4.90 -6.43 2.38
C LEU A 15 -5.37 -5.47 1.29
N CYS A 16 -4.65 -4.37 1.11
CA CYS A 16 -4.73 -3.54 -0.09
C CYS A 16 -3.34 -3.49 -0.73
N PHE A 17 -3.23 -3.96 -1.97
CA PHE A 17 -2.02 -3.87 -2.77
C PHE A 17 -2.21 -2.86 -3.90
N TYR A 18 -1.18 -2.06 -4.17
CA TYR A 18 -1.08 -1.27 -5.40
C TYR A 18 0.38 -1.04 -5.79
N PRO A 19 0.68 -1.08 -7.10
CA PRO A 19 1.99 -0.67 -7.60
C PRO A 19 2.04 0.85 -7.75
N MET A 20 3.23 1.42 -7.66
CA MET A 20 3.42 2.86 -7.83
C MET A 20 4.79 3.22 -8.41
N ASP A 21 4.83 4.41 -9.02
CA ASP A 21 6.03 5.07 -9.50
C ASP A 21 6.15 6.49 -8.97
N LYS A 22 7.32 7.06 -9.15
CA LYS A 22 7.57 8.50 -9.07
C LYS A 22 7.67 9.09 -10.48
N LYS A 23 6.94 10.19 -10.71
CA LYS A 23 6.84 10.87 -12.01
C LYS A 23 8.21 11.24 -12.58
N ARG A 24 8.41 10.90 -13.84
CA ARG A 24 9.62 11.18 -14.65
C ARG A 24 9.26 11.99 -15.90
N GLY A 25 8.47 13.04 -15.74
CA GLY A 25 8.06 13.91 -16.83
C GLY A 25 9.11 14.98 -17.17
N GLU A 26 8.94 15.68 -18.27
CA GLU A 26 9.84 16.73 -18.73
C GLU A 26 9.87 17.93 -17.78
N GLN A 27 8.70 18.33 -17.24
CA GLN A 27 8.59 19.49 -16.36
C GLN A 27 8.60 19.10 -14.87
N VAL A 28 8.06 17.93 -14.53
CA VAL A 28 7.99 17.43 -13.15
C VAL A 28 8.64 16.05 -13.12
N ASN A 29 9.82 15.98 -12.51
CA ASN A 29 10.62 14.77 -12.46
C ASN A 29 11.23 14.58 -11.06
N TRP A 30 10.79 13.51 -10.38
CA TRP A 30 11.28 13.19 -9.04
C TRP A 30 12.79 13.02 -8.97
N TYR A 31 13.37 12.38 -9.99
CA TYR A 31 14.78 12.01 -10.00
C TYR A 31 15.71 13.19 -10.32
N SER A 32 15.20 14.23 -10.97
CA SER A 32 15.92 15.49 -11.18
C SER A 32 15.74 16.49 -10.03
N THR A 33 14.83 16.22 -9.09
CA THR A 33 14.62 17.06 -7.91
C THR A 33 15.81 16.94 -6.95
N PRO A 34 16.34 18.04 -6.39
CA PRO A 34 17.45 18.00 -5.45
C PRO A 34 17.20 17.10 -4.24
N MET A 35 18.24 16.41 -3.78
CA MET A 35 18.14 15.48 -2.66
C MET A 35 17.55 16.09 -1.38
N PRO A 36 17.92 17.32 -0.95
CA PRO A 36 17.33 17.95 0.24
C PRO A 36 15.80 18.11 0.13
N ASP A 37 15.30 18.50 -1.05
CA ASP A 37 13.86 18.68 -1.29
C ASP A 37 13.12 17.35 -1.25
N ARG A 38 13.69 16.30 -1.88
CA ARG A 38 13.13 14.95 -1.79
C ARG A 38 13.10 14.43 -0.36
N ALA A 39 14.15 14.68 0.40
CA ALA A 39 14.23 14.26 1.80
C ALA A 39 13.14 14.94 2.66
N ARG A 40 12.96 16.27 2.49
CA ARG A 40 11.90 17.03 3.17
C ARG A 40 10.52 16.48 2.82
N MET A 41 10.20 16.33 1.53
CA MET A 41 8.92 15.80 1.08
C MET A 41 8.65 14.40 1.62
N MET A 42 9.65 13.51 1.66
CA MET A 42 9.49 12.17 2.21
C MET A 42 9.37 12.16 3.73
N GLN A 43 9.94 13.14 4.42
CA GLN A 43 9.72 13.31 5.86
C GLN A 43 8.27 13.69 6.13
N ASP A 44 7.72 14.67 5.40
CA ASP A 44 6.33 15.12 5.54
C ASP A 44 5.35 13.98 5.20
N HIS A 45 5.59 13.27 4.11
CA HIS A 45 4.85 12.05 3.73
C HIS A 45 4.85 11.00 4.86
N GLY A 46 6.03 10.75 5.45
CA GLY A 46 6.19 9.83 6.57
C GLY A 46 5.45 10.24 7.84
N LEU A 47 5.29 11.56 8.10
CA LEU A 47 4.53 12.05 9.25
C LEU A 47 3.03 11.76 9.10
N ILE A 48 2.47 11.85 7.90
CA ILE A 48 1.09 11.45 7.63
C ILE A 48 0.90 9.95 7.86
N GLY A 49 1.77 9.11 7.29
CA GLY A 49 1.71 7.66 7.48
C GLY A 49 1.78 7.24 8.96
N ARG A 50 2.56 7.92 9.77
CA ARG A 50 2.69 7.63 11.22
C ARG A 50 1.38 7.81 11.99
N ARG A 51 0.46 8.66 11.57
CA ARG A 51 -0.85 8.81 12.21
C ARG A 51 -1.66 7.53 12.16
N PHE A 52 -1.41 6.67 11.18
CA PHE A 52 -2.08 5.41 10.96
C PHE A 52 -1.31 4.18 11.47
N ALA A 53 -0.13 4.36 12.05
CA ALA A 53 0.77 3.26 12.42
C ALA A 53 0.14 2.23 13.40
N GLY A 54 -0.86 2.64 14.19
CA GLY A 54 -1.58 1.73 15.10
C GLY A 54 -2.72 0.95 14.44
N THR A 55 -3.15 1.32 13.23
CA THR A 55 -4.31 0.74 12.55
C THR A 55 -3.99 0.13 11.19
N VAL A 56 -2.93 0.61 10.53
CA VAL A 56 -2.44 0.08 9.25
C VAL A 56 -0.98 -0.31 9.36
N LYS A 57 -0.66 -1.53 8.99
CA LYS A 57 0.72 -1.95 8.74
C LYS A 57 1.02 -1.79 7.26
N GLN A 58 2.08 -1.08 6.94
CA GLN A 58 2.54 -0.87 5.57
C GLN A 58 3.83 -1.67 5.32
N VAL A 59 3.88 -2.37 4.21
CA VAL A 59 5.07 -3.01 3.65
C VAL A 59 5.29 -2.44 2.26
N ILE A 60 6.49 -1.96 1.97
CA ILE A 60 6.86 -1.40 0.67
C ILE A 60 8.02 -2.22 0.12
N SER A 61 7.82 -2.75 -1.09
CA SER A 61 8.82 -3.49 -1.84
C SER A 61 9.36 -2.63 -2.99
N GLY A 62 10.68 -2.52 -3.10
CA GLY A 62 11.32 -1.88 -4.26
C GLY A 62 11.46 -2.89 -5.40
N SER A 63 11.02 -2.52 -6.59
CA SER A 63 11.04 -3.35 -7.81
C SER A 63 11.74 -2.70 -9.00
N ILE A 64 12.47 -1.60 -8.77
CA ILE A 64 13.21 -0.89 -9.82
C ILE A 64 14.15 -1.86 -10.55
N GLY A 65 13.96 -1.97 -11.86
CA GLY A 65 14.75 -2.87 -12.71
C GLY A 65 14.29 -4.33 -12.72
N LEU A 66 13.25 -4.69 -11.97
CA LEU A 66 12.65 -6.02 -11.89
C LEU A 66 11.21 -6.06 -12.38
N ASP A 67 10.55 -4.92 -12.43
CA ASP A 67 9.15 -4.77 -12.84
C ASP A 67 8.97 -3.44 -13.59
N ASP A 68 7.84 -3.27 -14.28
CA ASP A 68 7.47 -2.02 -14.94
C ASP A 68 7.18 -0.90 -13.92
N TRP A 69 6.78 -1.26 -12.70
CA TRP A 69 6.58 -0.37 -11.57
C TRP A 69 7.78 -0.39 -10.62
N GLU A 70 8.09 0.75 -10.02
CA GLU A 70 9.25 0.90 -9.15
C GLU A 70 9.02 0.39 -7.73
N TRP A 71 7.76 0.37 -7.28
CA TRP A 71 7.38 -0.10 -5.94
C TRP A 71 6.05 -0.83 -5.93
N GLY A 72 5.98 -1.88 -5.11
CA GLY A 72 4.74 -2.46 -4.62
C GLY A 72 4.44 -1.97 -3.21
N VAL A 73 3.22 -1.57 -2.94
CA VAL A 73 2.76 -1.13 -1.61
C VAL A 73 1.68 -2.07 -1.12
N ASP A 74 1.93 -2.71 0.02
CA ASP A 74 0.99 -3.55 0.73
C ASP A 74 0.53 -2.86 2.01
N LEU A 75 -0.78 -2.68 2.16
CA LEU A 75 -1.43 -2.16 3.36
C LEU A 75 -2.24 -3.27 4.03
N TYR A 76 -2.03 -3.48 5.31
CA TYR A 76 -2.69 -4.50 6.11
C TYR A 76 -3.51 -3.86 7.23
N ALA A 77 -4.78 -4.22 7.36
CA ALA A 77 -5.66 -3.74 8.42
C ALA A 77 -6.84 -4.70 8.68
N ASP A 78 -7.51 -4.53 9.82
CA ASP A 78 -8.74 -5.28 10.15
C ASP A 78 -10.01 -4.55 9.69
N ASN A 79 -9.89 -3.29 9.25
CA ASN A 79 -10.97 -2.52 8.67
C ASN A 79 -10.53 -1.95 7.31
N PRO A 80 -11.16 -2.33 6.18
CA PRO A 80 -10.76 -1.86 4.85
C PRO A 80 -11.04 -0.37 4.64
N GLY A 81 -11.95 0.24 5.38
CA GLY A 81 -12.23 1.69 5.33
C GLY A 81 -11.02 2.54 5.69
N ILE A 82 -10.10 2.00 6.52
CA ILE A 82 -8.89 2.73 6.91
C ILE A 82 -7.91 2.90 5.74
N PHE A 83 -7.90 1.98 4.76
CA PHE A 83 -7.09 2.13 3.55
C PHE A 83 -7.50 3.38 2.78
N LYS A 84 -8.82 3.59 2.63
CA LYS A 84 -9.37 4.77 1.98
C LYS A 84 -8.98 6.05 2.71
N GLN A 85 -9.05 6.09 4.03
CA GLN A 85 -8.67 7.25 4.83
C GLN A 85 -7.19 7.58 4.68
N LEU A 86 -6.31 6.58 4.86
CA LEU A 86 -4.87 6.74 4.70
C LEU A 86 -4.51 7.26 3.31
N ILE A 87 -5.01 6.60 2.25
CA ILE A 87 -4.70 6.98 0.87
C ILE A 87 -5.24 8.38 0.57
N TYR A 88 -6.43 8.73 1.04
CA TYR A 88 -7.01 10.06 0.86
C TYR A 88 -6.13 11.14 1.49
N GLU A 89 -5.73 10.99 2.75
CA GLU A 89 -4.85 11.98 3.42
C GLU A 89 -3.49 12.10 2.71
N MET A 90 -2.91 10.99 2.29
CA MET A 90 -1.63 10.99 1.58
C MET A 90 -1.68 11.63 0.19
N ARG A 91 -2.88 11.79 -0.43
CA ARG A 91 -3.00 12.48 -1.73
C ARG A 91 -2.62 13.95 -1.68
N PHE A 92 -2.70 14.57 -0.51
CA PHE A 92 -2.48 16.00 -0.33
C PHE A 92 -1.04 16.36 0.04
N ASP A 93 -0.20 15.40 0.38
CA ASP A 93 1.22 15.70 0.59
C ASP A 93 1.94 15.96 -0.74
N GLU A 94 2.97 16.80 -0.69
CA GLU A 94 3.68 17.26 -1.88
C GLU A 94 4.32 16.11 -2.68
N ALA A 95 4.87 15.10 -2.00
CA ALA A 95 5.50 13.95 -2.66
C ALA A 95 4.50 13.11 -3.46
N SER A 96 3.28 12.96 -2.95
CA SER A 96 2.21 12.21 -3.62
C SER A 96 1.49 13.04 -4.67
N ALA A 97 1.15 14.29 -4.33
CA ALA A 97 0.39 15.19 -5.20
C ALA A 97 1.12 15.53 -6.50
N LEU A 98 2.42 15.78 -6.42
CA LEU A 98 3.23 16.18 -7.57
C LEU A 98 3.86 14.99 -8.30
N TYR A 99 4.32 13.99 -7.55
CA TYR A 99 5.18 12.95 -8.12
C TYR A 99 4.61 11.53 -8.06
N GLY A 100 3.54 11.29 -7.30
CA GLY A 100 2.97 9.94 -7.19
C GLY A 100 2.22 9.52 -8.44
N LEU A 101 2.60 8.38 -9.02
CA LEU A 101 1.85 7.66 -10.03
C LEU A 101 1.42 6.33 -9.43
N PHE A 102 0.12 6.01 -9.56
CA PHE A 102 -0.47 4.85 -8.90
C PHE A 102 -1.12 3.95 -9.94
N GLY A 103 -0.83 2.66 -9.87
CA GLY A 103 -1.51 1.65 -10.67
C GLY A 103 -2.85 1.21 -10.07
N ALA A 104 -3.33 0.06 -10.51
CA ALA A 104 -4.58 -0.50 -10.02
C ALA A 104 -4.49 -0.89 -8.53
N PHE A 105 -5.59 -0.67 -7.81
CA PHE A 105 -5.72 -1.05 -6.41
C PHE A 105 -6.45 -2.38 -6.30
N TYR A 106 -5.86 -3.32 -5.54
CA TYR A 106 -6.42 -4.63 -5.27
C TYR A 106 -6.69 -4.76 -3.79
N VAL A 107 -7.95 -4.93 -3.42
CA VAL A 107 -8.35 -5.17 -2.03
C VAL A 107 -8.78 -6.62 -1.87
N GLY A 108 -8.10 -7.33 -0.97
CA GLY A 108 -8.32 -8.74 -0.69
C GLY A 108 -8.70 -9.00 0.76
N VAL A 109 -9.31 -10.16 0.97
CA VAL A 109 -9.58 -10.73 2.29
C VAL A 109 -8.61 -11.88 2.51
N ARG A 110 -7.99 -11.93 3.69
CA ARG A 110 -7.13 -13.05 4.06
C ARG A 110 -7.97 -14.34 4.13
N LEU A 111 -7.55 -15.33 3.36
CA LEU A 111 -8.13 -16.66 3.37
C LEU A 111 -7.09 -17.65 3.94
N PRO A 112 -7.36 -18.33 5.04
CA PRO A 112 -6.54 -19.45 5.52
C PRO A 112 -6.47 -20.57 4.46
N VAL A 113 -5.30 -21.14 4.25
CA VAL A 113 -5.10 -22.21 3.24
C VAL A 113 -6.04 -23.39 3.49
N ALA A 114 -6.34 -23.72 4.76
CA ALA A 114 -7.27 -24.78 5.12
C ALA A 114 -8.71 -24.54 4.62
N GLU A 115 -9.10 -23.29 4.38
CA GLU A 115 -10.44 -22.92 3.90
C GLU A 115 -10.52 -22.80 2.36
N LEU A 116 -9.38 -22.87 1.67
CA LEU A 116 -9.33 -22.68 0.22
C LEU A 116 -10.20 -23.69 -0.54
N GLY A 117 -10.22 -24.94 -0.11
CA GLY A 117 -11.04 -26.00 -0.72
C GLY A 117 -12.54 -25.69 -0.70
N SER A 118 -13.07 -25.22 0.43
CA SER A 118 -14.48 -24.85 0.57
C SER A 118 -14.83 -23.59 -0.25
N TRP A 119 -13.90 -22.65 -0.39
CA TRP A 119 -14.09 -21.46 -1.22
C TRP A 119 -14.16 -21.77 -2.73
N LEU A 120 -13.46 -22.82 -3.18
CA LEU A 120 -13.41 -23.25 -4.58
C LEU A 120 -14.47 -24.28 -4.94
N SER A 121 -15.21 -24.83 -3.97
CA SER A 121 -16.23 -25.85 -4.21
C SER A 121 -17.49 -25.23 -4.85
N PRO A 122 -17.88 -25.62 -6.06
CA PRO A 122 -19.10 -25.12 -6.68
C PRO A 122 -20.33 -25.67 -5.92
N GLY A 123 -21.07 -24.79 -5.28
CA GLY A 123 -22.36 -25.14 -4.64
C GLY A 123 -22.58 -24.66 -3.20
N GLU A 124 -21.55 -24.24 -2.48
CA GLU A 124 -21.73 -23.58 -1.18
C GLU A 124 -21.48 -22.08 -1.33
N THR A 125 -22.58 -21.32 -1.36
CA THR A 125 -22.52 -19.88 -1.18
C THR A 125 -21.91 -19.63 0.21
N PRO A 126 -20.74 -18.98 0.36
CA PRO A 126 -20.21 -18.66 1.67
C PRO A 126 -21.27 -17.86 2.41
N ALA A 127 -21.63 -18.29 3.62
CA ALA A 127 -22.54 -17.55 4.46
C ALA A 127 -22.09 -16.10 4.47
N SER A 128 -22.96 -15.18 4.07
CA SER A 128 -22.71 -13.75 4.02
C SER A 128 -22.22 -13.33 5.41
N HIS A 129 -20.91 -13.16 5.54
CA HIS A 129 -20.32 -12.53 6.71
C HIS A 129 -20.73 -11.06 6.60
N GLY A 130 -21.87 -10.76 7.23
CA GLY A 130 -22.45 -9.44 7.23
C GLY A 130 -21.39 -8.41 7.61
N PHE A 131 -21.28 -7.40 6.78
CA PHE A 131 -20.63 -6.16 7.15
C PHE A 131 -21.42 -5.57 8.33
N LYS A 132 -20.89 -5.69 9.54
CA LYS A 132 -21.29 -4.92 10.70
C LYS A 132 -20.26 -3.85 10.97
#